data_33e67a5532e3871d560fed25d7713292
#
_entry.id   33e67a5532e3871d560fed25d7713292
#
_cell.length_a   1.000
_cell.length_b   1.000
_cell.length_c   1.000
_cell.angle_alpha   90.00
_cell.angle_beta   90.00
_cell.angle_gamma   90.00
#
_symmetry.space_group_name_H-M   'P 1'
#
loop_
_entity.id
_entity.type
_entity.pdbx_description
1 polymer ?
#
loop_
_entity_poly.entity_id
_entity_poly.type
_entity_poly.pdbx_seq_one_letter_code
_entity_poly.pdbx_strand_id
1 'polypeptide(L)'
;MINIARVLFLSLAFLGSSAGLASAEIASGEIDAVTKVVDSIKSTEINYAEISRRLSTMENQLKSSNAESSELSADVKRLSETRAKLSDAKKQNERELEFVQKRIEALGPEPADGSQELEAIAKKRKEFNEEASYQKGQIAEVDVLLAKIDELDALIINVRNSQLLGSLLAYNKPLIYPANLFHATTLFVEFSLDILESPIKWYQGLDEEQQAYVKSNVIPVLFVALLSLWLGIWLRLFIMRHFGYDKDIEHPRYGKKVFAAIFVAIAYGVIPATIIAGFMIWMYSTKVMNSGFFGIVINSFLFYTLLVVLARAISRVCFAPYNGKWRLVNVDTEKAKHMTSALYFTVFMLGIVSFLQHVATAANYPIELINYISVFASAVKGLCIVLVVKRYLWDGIDAHEPEDGDSENPEEDAQVNLAFKITFSTTFFVVVAFIISLLGYARLSAFIFNRFLLTVIGIGLLLVMRKALGEFLHRILLMRFWVKTFKLRRKIVSKIDFWSNLIVDPLFVLAGIFMVLSIWGVSTDILIQSAKKILVGFKVGEVEISPLAILLGLVSFFVALAVVKALKVRLV
;
A
#
# COMPACT_ATOMS: atom_id res chain seq x y z
N MET A 1 -28.92 15.67 4.67
CA MET A 1 -27.44 15.72 4.61
C MET A 1 -26.75 16.39 5.80
N ILE A 2 -27.38 17.30 6.53
CA ILE A 2 -26.78 18.03 7.66
C ILE A 2 -26.63 17.17 8.94
N ASN A 3 -27.47 16.16 9.14
CA ASN A 3 -27.42 15.32 10.35
C ASN A 3 -26.36 14.19 10.31
N ILE A 4 -25.90 13.78 9.13
CA ILE A 4 -24.86 12.74 8.99
C ILE A 4 -23.46 13.31 9.25
N ALA A 5 -23.23 14.56 8.85
CA ALA A 5 -21.99 15.27 9.18
C ALA A 5 -21.81 15.51 10.69
N ARG A 6 -22.92 15.73 11.43
CA ARG A 6 -22.89 15.88 12.89
C ARG A 6 -22.59 14.57 13.62
N VAL A 7 -23.09 13.43 13.15
CA VAL A 7 -22.80 12.13 13.76
C VAL A 7 -21.37 11.67 13.50
N LEU A 8 -20.82 11.93 12.30
CA LEU A 8 -19.41 11.70 11.99
C LEU A 8 -18.47 12.63 12.75
N PHE A 9 -18.87 13.89 12.97
CA PHE A 9 -18.09 14.85 13.74
C PHE A 9 -18.09 14.52 15.24
N LEU A 10 -19.20 14.00 15.78
CA LEU A 10 -19.30 13.55 17.17
C LEU A 10 -18.54 12.25 17.43
N SER A 11 -18.47 11.33 16.49
CA SER A 11 -17.66 10.10 16.63
C SER A 11 -16.16 10.37 16.51
N LEU A 12 -15.73 11.36 15.71
CA LEU A 12 -14.35 11.83 15.65
C LEU A 12 -13.95 12.69 16.87
N ALA A 13 -14.89 13.43 17.46
CA ALA A 13 -14.66 14.21 18.67
C ALA A 13 -14.53 13.33 19.93
N PHE A 14 -15.14 12.11 19.93
CA PHE A 14 -15.03 11.17 21.06
C PHE A 14 -13.71 10.38 21.07
N LEU A 15 -12.98 10.35 19.96
CA LEU A 15 -11.62 9.79 19.86
C LEU A 15 -10.51 10.79 20.20
N GLY A 16 -10.87 12.08 20.35
CA GLY A 16 -9.94 13.18 20.66
C GLY A 16 -9.99 13.71 22.09
N SER A 17 -10.86 13.20 22.97
CA SER A 17 -11.12 13.78 24.29
C SER A 17 -10.48 13.06 25.49
N SER A 18 -9.27 12.53 25.34
CA SER A 18 -8.46 12.06 26.47
C SER A 18 -7.21 12.92 26.74
N ALA A 19 -7.23 14.18 26.31
CA ALA A 19 -6.18 15.14 26.69
C ALA A 19 -6.82 16.53 26.89
N GLY A 20 -7.05 16.92 28.13
CA GLY A 20 -7.41 18.29 28.38
C GLY A 20 -8.21 18.57 29.65
N LEU A 21 -7.57 18.58 30.79
CA LEU A 21 -7.98 19.39 31.94
C LEU A 21 -6.73 19.92 32.63
N ALA A 22 -6.27 21.07 32.20
CA ALA A 22 -5.46 21.98 33.00
C ALA A 22 -5.56 23.38 32.37
N SER A 23 -6.56 24.15 32.76
CA SER A 23 -6.63 25.58 32.51
C SER A 23 -6.77 26.28 33.85
N ALA A 24 -5.79 27.04 34.19
CA ALA A 24 -5.81 28.25 34.98
C ALA A 24 -4.54 28.36 35.81
N GLU A 25 -3.50 28.93 35.19
CA GLU A 25 -2.51 29.80 35.90
C GLU A 25 -1.68 30.51 34.83
N ILE A 26 -2.28 31.54 34.25
CA ILE A 26 -1.61 32.44 33.28
C ILE A 26 -1.54 33.81 33.94
N ALA A 27 -0.39 34.22 34.42
CA ALA A 27 0.06 35.62 34.48
C ALA A 27 1.48 35.87 34.99
N SER A 28 2.39 34.88 35.14
CA SER A 28 3.79 35.20 35.49
C SER A 28 4.85 34.38 34.73
N GLY A 29 4.42 33.52 33.81
CA GLY A 29 5.30 32.60 33.07
C GLY A 29 5.69 32.98 31.63
N GLU A 30 5.16 34.07 31.06
CA GLU A 30 5.39 34.36 29.64
C GLU A 30 6.82 34.85 29.32
N ILE A 31 7.52 35.48 30.26
CA ILE A 31 8.91 35.94 30.05
C ILE A 31 9.87 34.76 30.17
N ASP A 32 9.64 33.87 31.13
CA ASP A 32 10.44 32.63 31.28
C ASP A 32 10.21 31.62 30.18
N ALA A 33 9.01 31.57 29.61
CA ALA A 33 8.69 30.69 28.46
C ALA A 33 9.37 31.18 27.18
N VAL A 34 9.42 32.49 26.94
CA VAL A 34 10.12 33.07 25.77
C VAL A 34 11.63 32.89 25.91
N THR A 35 12.19 33.07 27.11
CA THR A 35 13.63 32.81 27.35
C THR A 35 13.98 31.33 27.22
N LYS A 36 13.13 30.43 27.73
CA LYS A 36 13.30 28.96 27.52
C LYS A 36 13.12 28.55 26.07
N VAL A 37 12.22 29.17 25.32
CA VAL A 37 12.06 28.92 23.88
C VAL A 37 13.26 29.46 23.09
N VAL A 38 13.79 30.64 23.46
CA VAL A 38 15.02 31.18 22.84
C VAL A 38 16.25 30.34 23.21
N ASP A 39 16.35 29.87 24.45
CA ASP A 39 17.42 28.95 24.87
C ASP A 39 17.23 27.53 24.26
N SER A 40 15.99 27.06 24.06
CA SER A 40 15.74 25.80 23.35
C SER A 40 16.00 25.92 21.84
N ILE A 41 15.87 27.11 21.26
CA ILE A 41 16.25 27.37 19.85
C ILE A 41 17.78 27.47 19.72
N LYS A 42 18.49 27.95 20.73
CA LYS A 42 19.96 27.94 20.77
C LYS A 42 20.59 26.60 21.11
N SER A 43 19.84 25.65 21.69
CA SER A 43 20.35 24.35 22.11
C SER A 43 20.16 23.22 21.09
N THR A 44 19.82 23.51 19.84
CA THR A 44 19.78 22.50 18.78
C THR A 44 20.98 22.63 17.84
N GLU A 45 22.17 22.83 18.41
CA GLU A 45 23.40 22.52 17.67
C GLU A 45 23.40 21.02 17.37
N ILE A 46 23.18 20.68 16.09
CA ILE A 46 23.22 19.29 15.64
C ILE A 46 24.65 18.81 15.84
N ASN A 47 24.84 17.85 16.72
CA ASN A 47 26.16 17.27 16.95
C ASN A 47 26.51 16.31 15.81
N TYR A 48 27.13 16.83 14.75
CA TYR A 48 27.52 16.06 13.58
C TYR A 48 28.50 14.93 13.91
N ALA A 49 29.40 15.14 14.86
CA ALA A 49 30.37 14.12 15.33
C ALA A 49 29.63 12.91 15.95
N GLU A 50 28.61 13.15 16.76
CA GLU A 50 27.79 12.07 17.33
C GLU A 50 27.01 11.32 16.25
N ILE A 51 26.45 12.03 15.28
CA ILE A 51 25.75 11.41 14.13
C ILE A 51 26.74 10.55 13.35
N SER A 52 27.92 11.07 13.01
CA SER A 52 28.96 10.33 12.30
C SER A 52 29.35 9.05 13.04
N ARG A 53 29.55 9.12 14.36
CA ARG A 53 29.87 7.94 15.21
C ARG A 53 28.75 6.90 15.19
N ARG A 54 27.49 7.33 15.28
CA ARG A 54 26.31 6.43 15.21
C ARG A 54 26.22 5.75 13.85
N LEU A 55 26.41 6.48 12.75
CA LEU A 55 26.43 5.93 11.41
C LEU A 55 27.56 4.90 11.21
N SER A 56 28.75 5.17 11.73
CA SER A 56 29.88 4.24 11.67
C SER A 56 29.64 2.98 12.51
N THR A 57 28.99 3.09 13.68
CA THR A 57 28.62 1.93 14.49
C THR A 57 27.61 1.06 13.74
N MET A 58 26.60 1.67 13.12
CA MET A 58 25.60 0.97 12.31
C MET A 58 26.25 0.28 11.10
N GLU A 59 27.21 0.91 10.44
CA GLU A 59 27.97 0.29 9.35
C GLU A 59 28.67 -0.99 9.79
N ASN A 60 29.36 -0.94 10.94
CA ASN A 60 30.07 -2.11 11.49
C ASN A 60 29.11 -3.24 11.87
N GLN A 61 27.92 -2.90 12.41
CA GLN A 61 26.87 -3.88 12.71
C GLN A 61 26.34 -4.53 11.43
N LEU A 62 26.08 -3.75 10.39
CA LEU A 62 25.61 -4.26 9.10
C LEU A 62 26.65 -5.16 8.40
N LYS A 63 27.93 -4.85 8.54
CA LYS A 63 29.04 -5.68 7.98
C LYS A 63 29.27 -6.98 8.75
N SER A 64 28.89 -7.07 10.03
CA SER A 64 29.08 -8.26 10.87
C SER A 64 28.07 -9.39 10.63
N SER A 65 27.22 -9.30 9.64
CA SER A 65 26.29 -10.32 9.09
C SER A 65 25.25 -10.95 10.03
N ASN A 66 25.02 -10.41 11.23
CA ASN A 66 24.07 -10.93 12.21
C ASN A 66 22.83 -10.04 12.45
N ALA A 67 22.57 -9.05 11.58
CA ALA A 67 21.44 -8.15 11.77
C ALA A 67 20.11 -8.89 11.52
N GLU A 68 19.22 -8.93 12.52
CA GLU A 68 17.88 -9.44 12.36
C GLU A 68 17.02 -8.53 11.46
N SER A 69 16.05 -9.11 10.77
CA SER A 69 15.13 -8.37 9.87
C SER A 69 14.34 -7.25 10.60
N SER A 70 14.09 -7.41 11.89
CA SER A 70 13.46 -6.41 12.77
C SER A 70 14.37 -5.21 13.02
N GLU A 71 15.66 -5.46 13.25
CA GLU A 71 16.68 -4.43 13.46
C GLU A 71 16.91 -3.61 12.19
N LEU A 72 17.00 -4.27 11.02
CA LEU A 72 17.14 -3.59 9.73
C LEU A 72 16.00 -2.62 9.45
N SER A 73 14.77 -2.97 9.87
CA SER A 73 13.61 -2.09 9.69
C SER A 73 13.65 -0.87 10.62
N ALA A 74 14.15 -1.03 11.85
CA ALA A 74 14.36 0.06 12.78
C ALA A 74 15.48 1.00 12.31
N ASP A 75 16.53 0.44 11.73
CA ASP A 75 17.67 1.20 11.21
C ASP A 75 17.28 2.05 9.99
N VAL A 76 16.51 1.52 9.06
CA VAL A 76 15.95 2.31 7.94
C VAL A 76 15.15 3.51 8.44
N LYS A 77 14.32 3.31 9.47
CA LYS A 77 13.55 4.41 10.08
C LYS A 77 14.47 5.46 10.70
N ARG A 78 15.46 5.03 11.48
CA ARG A 78 16.45 5.94 12.09
C ARG A 78 17.24 6.73 11.04
N LEU A 79 17.68 6.07 9.96
CA LEU A 79 18.37 6.74 8.84
C LEU A 79 17.48 7.78 8.17
N SER A 80 16.21 7.45 7.93
CA SER A 80 15.26 8.39 7.32
C SER A 80 15.00 9.62 8.20
N GLU A 81 14.88 9.45 9.51
CA GLU A 81 14.73 10.55 10.48
C GLU A 81 16.00 11.41 10.55
N THR A 82 17.18 10.77 10.56
CA THR A 82 18.48 11.49 10.56
C THR A 82 18.68 12.26 9.27
N ARG A 83 18.33 11.66 8.11
CA ARG A 83 18.37 12.32 6.81
C ARG A 83 17.49 13.55 6.76
N ALA A 84 16.27 13.47 7.30
CA ALA A 84 15.36 14.62 7.35
C ALA A 84 15.98 15.77 8.16
N LYS A 85 16.51 15.49 9.35
CA LYS A 85 17.18 16.48 10.21
C LYS A 85 18.38 17.14 9.52
N LEU A 86 19.24 16.33 8.88
CA LEU A 86 20.41 16.86 8.15
C LEU A 86 20.00 17.67 6.92
N SER A 87 18.97 17.25 6.19
CA SER A 87 18.46 18.00 5.04
C SER A 87 17.88 19.36 5.44
N ASP A 88 17.20 19.43 6.59
CA ASP A 88 16.66 20.69 7.10
C ASP A 88 17.78 21.61 7.62
N ALA A 89 18.80 21.04 8.30
CA ALA A 89 20.00 21.77 8.68
C ALA A 89 20.74 22.34 7.47
N LYS A 90 20.93 21.54 6.42
CA LYS A 90 21.54 22.00 5.18
C LYS A 90 20.79 23.21 4.59
N LYS A 91 19.47 23.14 4.48
CA LYS A 91 18.65 24.25 3.98
C LYS A 91 18.77 25.50 4.84
N GLN A 92 18.90 25.32 6.16
CA GLN A 92 19.08 26.47 7.06
C GLN A 92 20.45 27.09 6.84
N ASN A 93 21.54 26.30 6.82
CA ASN A 93 22.89 26.81 6.58
C ASN A 93 23.04 27.46 5.18
N GLU A 94 22.37 26.92 4.17
CA GLU A 94 22.31 27.54 2.82
C GLU A 94 21.63 28.92 2.84
N ARG A 95 20.53 29.09 3.58
CA ARG A 95 19.86 30.39 3.75
C ARG A 95 20.73 31.38 4.50
N GLU A 96 21.40 30.95 5.55
CA GLU A 96 22.34 31.79 6.32
C GLU A 96 23.52 32.19 5.44
N LEU A 97 24.08 31.27 4.66
CA LEU A 97 25.14 31.57 3.71
C LEU A 97 24.67 32.61 2.67
N GLU A 98 23.49 32.46 2.09
CA GLU A 98 22.92 33.43 1.14
C GLU A 98 22.75 34.82 1.78
N PHE A 99 22.31 34.85 3.03
CA PHE A 99 22.16 36.09 3.78
C PHE A 99 23.50 36.78 4.04
N VAL A 100 24.54 36.02 4.44
CA VAL A 100 25.89 36.54 4.65
C VAL A 100 26.51 37.01 3.33
N GLN A 101 26.30 36.29 2.23
CA GLN A 101 26.76 36.71 0.91
C GLN A 101 26.15 38.05 0.46
N LYS A 102 24.85 38.25 0.68
CA LYS A 102 24.18 39.54 0.42
C LYS A 102 24.76 40.68 1.26
N ARG A 103 25.19 40.40 2.50
CA ARG A 103 25.86 41.40 3.36
C ARG A 103 27.27 41.73 2.83
N ILE A 104 28.01 40.74 2.31
CA ILE A 104 29.32 40.95 1.68
C ILE A 104 29.14 41.79 0.41
N GLU A 105 28.16 41.48 -0.43
CA GLU A 105 27.85 42.25 -1.64
C GLU A 105 27.47 43.71 -1.32
N ALA A 106 26.73 43.93 -0.21
CA ALA A 106 26.35 45.25 0.22
C ALA A 106 27.54 46.14 0.70
N LEU A 107 28.69 45.53 1.07
CA LEU A 107 29.92 46.26 1.38
C LEU A 107 30.66 46.76 0.11
N GLY A 108 30.21 46.39 -1.09
CA GLY A 108 30.82 46.75 -2.35
C GLY A 108 32.07 45.92 -2.71
N PRO A 109 32.64 46.14 -3.91
CA PRO A 109 33.84 45.42 -4.33
C PRO A 109 35.06 45.74 -3.47
N GLU A 110 35.98 44.79 -3.35
CA GLU A 110 37.27 45.05 -2.71
C GLU A 110 38.01 46.20 -3.41
N PRO A 111 38.63 47.11 -2.62
CA PRO A 111 39.36 48.21 -3.20
C PRO A 111 40.49 47.70 -4.08
N ALA A 112 40.60 48.26 -5.30
CA ALA A 112 41.73 47.98 -6.20
C ALA A 112 43.04 48.38 -5.52
N ASP A 113 44.12 47.64 -5.84
CA ASP A 113 45.45 47.79 -5.23
C ASP A 113 45.84 49.24 -4.97
N GLY A 114 46.02 49.59 -3.69
CA GLY A 114 46.55 50.86 -3.23
C GLY A 114 45.59 51.85 -2.58
N SER A 115 44.28 51.57 -2.53
CA SER A 115 43.32 52.38 -1.78
C SER A 115 43.11 51.85 -0.37
N GLN A 116 43.29 52.66 0.66
CA GLN A 116 42.99 52.30 2.05
C GLN A 116 41.47 52.15 2.23
N GLU A 117 41.02 50.89 2.44
CA GLU A 117 39.66 50.65 2.89
C GLU A 117 39.49 51.18 4.33
N LEU A 118 38.35 51.80 4.65
CA LEU A 118 38.05 52.18 6.04
C LEU A 118 38.18 50.95 6.95
N GLU A 119 38.98 51.05 8.01
CA GLU A 119 39.29 49.96 8.93
C GLU A 119 38.03 49.25 9.48
N ALA A 120 36.93 49.99 9.68
CA ALA A 120 35.65 49.46 10.09
C ALA A 120 34.97 48.57 9.02
N ILE A 121 35.16 48.87 7.71
CA ILE A 121 34.60 48.10 6.60
C ILE A 121 35.44 46.84 6.40
N ALA A 122 36.76 46.96 6.41
CA ALA A 122 37.70 45.84 6.31
C ALA A 122 37.44 44.80 7.44
N LYS A 123 37.25 45.28 8.67
CA LYS A 123 36.91 44.42 9.80
C LYS A 123 35.59 43.66 9.57
N LYS A 124 34.53 44.36 9.15
CA LYS A 124 33.25 43.74 8.87
C LYS A 124 33.29 42.76 7.71
N ARG A 125 34.02 43.05 6.67
CA ARG A 125 34.25 42.12 5.53
C ARG A 125 34.92 40.84 5.99
N LYS A 126 35.94 40.96 6.87
CA LYS A 126 36.63 39.81 7.44
C LYS A 126 35.67 38.95 8.29
N GLU A 127 34.87 39.58 9.17
CA GLU A 127 33.86 38.88 9.99
C GLU A 127 32.85 38.11 9.13
N PHE A 128 32.31 38.73 8.08
CA PHE A 128 31.37 38.09 7.17
C PHE A 128 31.99 36.99 6.32
N ASN A 129 33.25 37.14 5.90
CA ASN A 129 33.94 36.07 5.19
C ASN A 129 34.25 34.86 6.09
N GLU A 130 34.57 35.08 7.36
CA GLU A 130 34.74 34.02 8.35
C GLU A 130 33.40 33.31 8.60
N GLU A 131 32.30 34.03 8.74
CA GLU A 131 30.95 33.49 8.89
C GLU A 131 30.52 32.69 7.64
N ALA A 132 30.77 33.23 6.43
CA ALA A 132 30.48 32.50 5.19
C ALA A 132 31.32 31.23 5.04
N SER A 133 32.60 31.25 5.46
CA SER A 133 33.47 30.09 5.47
C SER A 133 33.00 29.02 6.45
N TYR A 134 32.54 29.44 7.64
CA TYR A 134 31.95 28.55 8.64
C TYR A 134 30.70 27.86 8.10
N GLN A 135 29.76 28.61 7.49
CA GLN A 135 28.54 28.03 6.93
C GLN A 135 28.82 27.06 5.76
N LYS A 136 29.81 27.38 4.91
CA LYS A 136 30.26 26.46 3.86
C LYS A 136 30.85 25.17 4.44
N GLY A 137 31.61 25.26 5.54
CA GLY A 137 32.13 24.11 6.27
C GLY A 137 31.01 23.21 6.81
N GLN A 138 29.99 23.81 7.44
CA GLN A 138 28.82 23.09 7.94
C GLN A 138 28.04 22.39 6.82
N ILE A 139 27.82 23.06 5.68
CA ILE A 139 27.16 22.46 4.51
C ILE A 139 27.97 21.25 4.00
N ALA A 140 29.30 21.38 3.88
CA ALA A 140 30.16 20.30 3.42
C ALA A 140 30.14 19.09 4.38
N GLU A 141 30.12 19.34 5.70
CA GLU A 141 30.02 18.27 6.71
C GLU A 141 28.69 17.54 6.62
N VAL A 142 27.57 18.27 6.46
CA VAL A 142 26.24 17.68 6.25
C VAL A 142 26.20 16.87 4.97
N ASP A 143 26.82 17.33 3.88
CA ASP A 143 26.85 16.59 2.61
C ASP A 143 27.62 15.27 2.74
N VAL A 144 28.72 15.25 3.48
CA VAL A 144 29.45 13.99 3.79
C VAL A 144 28.58 13.02 4.60
N LEU A 145 27.84 13.51 5.60
CA LEU A 145 26.94 12.68 6.38
C LEU A 145 25.76 12.16 5.57
N LEU A 146 25.19 12.97 4.66
CA LEU A 146 24.14 12.54 3.76
C LEU A 146 24.64 11.46 2.78
N ALA A 147 25.86 11.63 2.24
CA ALA A 147 26.49 10.60 1.40
C ALA A 147 26.72 9.29 2.17
N LYS A 148 27.09 9.38 3.45
CA LYS A 148 27.26 8.21 4.31
C LYS A 148 25.92 7.50 4.58
N ILE A 149 24.83 8.24 4.75
CA ILE A 149 23.49 7.67 4.86
C ILE A 149 23.10 6.97 3.57
N ASP A 150 23.40 7.54 2.38
CA ASP A 150 23.13 6.90 1.09
C ASP A 150 23.90 5.56 0.94
N GLU A 151 25.15 5.53 1.40
CA GLU A 151 25.96 4.30 1.42
C GLU A 151 25.36 3.24 2.36
N LEU A 152 24.92 3.63 3.56
CA LEU A 152 24.29 2.73 4.52
C LEU A 152 22.95 2.19 4.03
N ASP A 153 22.12 3.02 3.40
CA ASP A 153 20.89 2.57 2.77
C ASP A 153 21.18 1.51 1.69
N ALA A 154 22.22 1.71 0.87
CA ALA A 154 22.61 0.72 -0.13
C ALA A 154 23.11 -0.59 0.52
N LEU A 155 23.88 -0.51 1.62
CA LEU A 155 24.32 -1.68 2.37
C LEU A 155 23.13 -2.44 2.98
N ILE A 156 22.18 -1.76 3.62
CA ILE A 156 20.97 -2.38 4.17
C ILE A 156 20.20 -3.12 3.10
N ILE A 157 20.04 -2.50 1.92
CA ILE A 157 19.36 -3.13 0.77
C ILE A 157 20.11 -4.40 0.35
N ASN A 158 21.41 -4.35 0.25
CA ASN A 158 22.22 -5.51 -0.14
C ASN A 158 22.14 -6.64 0.90
N VAL A 159 22.24 -6.33 2.18
CA VAL A 159 22.09 -7.30 3.28
C VAL A 159 20.69 -7.91 3.25
N ARG A 160 19.65 -7.10 3.14
CA ARG A 160 18.27 -7.57 3.05
C ARG A 160 18.02 -8.47 1.83
N ASN A 161 18.55 -8.09 0.68
CA ASN A 161 18.43 -8.88 -0.53
C ASN A 161 19.17 -10.21 -0.43
N SER A 162 20.38 -10.23 0.15
CA SER A 162 21.15 -11.45 0.35
C SER A 162 20.48 -12.40 1.35
N GLN A 163 19.92 -11.88 2.44
CA GLN A 163 19.12 -12.66 3.40
C GLN A 163 17.85 -13.22 2.76
N LEU A 164 17.15 -12.41 1.99
CA LEU A 164 15.96 -12.82 1.26
C LEU A 164 16.31 -13.94 0.26
N LEU A 165 17.32 -13.73 -0.57
CA LEU A 165 17.79 -14.73 -1.53
C LEU A 165 18.25 -16.00 -0.82
N GLY A 166 19.03 -15.90 0.23
CA GLY A 166 19.45 -17.04 1.05
C GLY A 166 18.27 -17.83 1.61
N SER A 167 17.26 -17.14 2.12
CA SER A 167 16.06 -17.78 2.65
C SER A 167 15.19 -18.41 1.54
N LEU A 168 15.08 -17.78 0.36
CA LEU A 168 14.32 -18.29 -0.77
C LEU A 168 15.00 -19.49 -1.43
N LEU A 169 16.32 -19.46 -1.54
CA LEU A 169 17.14 -20.51 -2.12
C LEU A 169 17.53 -21.60 -1.12
N ALA A 170 17.04 -21.52 0.13
CA ALA A 170 17.27 -22.58 1.11
C ALA A 170 16.71 -23.90 0.59
N TYR A 171 17.63 -24.85 0.35
CA TYR A 171 17.33 -26.18 -0.14
C TYR A 171 16.78 -27.04 1.00
N ASN A 172 15.67 -27.69 0.76
CA ASN A 172 15.04 -28.64 1.67
C ASN A 172 14.98 -30.02 1.02
N LYS A 173 14.80 -31.07 1.83
CA LYS A 173 14.66 -32.43 1.32
C LYS A 173 13.56 -32.50 0.25
N PRO A 174 13.86 -32.92 -1.00
CA PRO A 174 12.86 -32.97 -2.06
C PRO A 174 11.73 -33.95 -1.73
N LEU A 175 10.49 -33.53 -1.98
CA LEU A 175 9.33 -34.41 -1.80
C LEU A 175 9.11 -35.39 -2.97
N ILE A 176 9.93 -35.31 -4.01
CA ILE A 176 9.90 -36.23 -5.12
C ILE A 176 10.31 -37.67 -4.69
N TYR A 177 11.04 -37.82 -3.58
CA TYR A 177 11.40 -39.11 -3.03
C TYR A 177 10.25 -39.67 -2.18
N PRO A 178 9.77 -40.94 -2.47
CA PRO A 178 8.62 -41.51 -1.77
C PRO A 178 8.78 -41.61 -0.24
N ALA A 179 9.99 -41.88 0.24
CA ALA A 179 10.27 -41.94 1.67
C ALA A 179 10.03 -40.61 2.38
N ASN A 180 10.47 -39.48 1.79
CA ASN A 180 10.26 -38.15 2.33
C ASN A 180 8.77 -37.76 2.29
N LEU A 181 8.09 -38.14 1.20
CA LEU A 181 6.66 -37.88 1.03
C LEU A 181 5.85 -38.66 2.09
N PHE A 182 6.14 -39.94 2.31
CA PHE A 182 5.44 -40.75 3.31
C PHE A 182 5.62 -40.19 4.73
N HIS A 183 6.86 -39.86 5.12
CA HIS A 183 7.15 -39.25 6.43
C HIS A 183 6.43 -37.93 6.61
N ALA A 184 6.49 -37.05 5.61
CA ALA A 184 5.82 -35.74 5.66
C ALA A 184 4.28 -35.87 5.72
N THR A 185 3.72 -36.90 5.05
CA THR A 185 2.28 -37.18 5.11
C THR A 185 1.86 -37.63 6.52
N THR A 186 2.67 -38.44 7.20
CA THR A 186 2.41 -38.84 8.59
C THR A 186 2.38 -37.62 9.51
N LEU A 187 3.38 -36.75 9.41
CA LEU A 187 3.43 -35.48 10.15
C LEU A 187 2.23 -34.58 9.85
N PHE A 188 1.76 -34.57 8.61
CA PHE A 188 0.57 -33.79 8.23
C PHE A 188 -0.71 -34.33 8.84
N VAL A 189 -0.86 -35.65 8.95
CA VAL A 189 -2.00 -36.28 9.64
C VAL A 189 -1.97 -35.95 11.11
N GLU A 190 -0.82 -36.07 11.79
CA GLU A 190 -0.65 -35.71 13.19
C GLU A 190 -0.98 -34.22 13.42
N PHE A 191 -0.46 -33.33 12.61
CA PHE A 191 -0.76 -31.89 12.65
C PHE A 191 -2.26 -31.61 12.47
N SER A 192 -2.91 -32.31 11.54
CA SER A 192 -4.33 -32.13 11.30
C SER A 192 -5.17 -32.59 12.51
N LEU A 193 -4.76 -33.69 13.15
CA LEU A 193 -5.38 -34.16 14.41
C LEU A 193 -5.13 -33.16 15.55
N ASP A 194 -3.92 -32.64 15.68
CA ASP A 194 -3.61 -31.60 16.68
C ASP A 194 -4.50 -30.36 16.54
N ILE A 195 -4.74 -29.91 15.28
CA ILE A 195 -5.69 -28.80 15.03
C ILE A 195 -7.10 -29.16 15.50
N LEU A 196 -7.60 -30.35 15.16
CA LEU A 196 -8.96 -30.77 15.53
C LEU A 196 -9.12 -30.99 17.03
N GLU A 197 -8.10 -31.51 17.69
CA GLU A 197 -8.09 -31.75 19.13
C GLU A 197 -7.72 -30.50 19.95
N SER A 198 -7.21 -29.45 19.30
CA SER A 198 -6.72 -28.25 19.98
C SER A 198 -7.73 -27.60 20.94
N PRO A 199 -9.04 -27.52 20.66
CA PRO A 199 -10.00 -26.97 21.62
C PRO A 199 -10.15 -27.85 22.88
N ILE A 200 -10.11 -29.17 22.72
CA ILE A 200 -10.25 -30.14 23.81
C ILE A 200 -9.00 -30.12 24.69
N LYS A 201 -7.82 -30.23 24.06
CA LYS A 201 -6.50 -30.16 24.74
C LYS A 201 -6.34 -28.85 25.50
N TRP A 202 -6.75 -27.74 24.87
CA TRP A 202 -6.74 -26.43 25.51
C TRP A 202 -7.61 -26.38 26.76
N TYR A 203 -8.86 -26.84 26.66
CA TYR A 203 -9.80 -26.84 27.79
C TYR A 203 -9.34 -27.75 28.94
N GLN A 204 -8.79 -28.93 28.63
CA GLN A 204 -8.23 -29.85 29.63
C GLN A 204 -6.97 -29.34 30.30
N GLY A 205 -6.19 -28.51 29.60
CA GLY A 205 -4.96 -27.89 30.12
C GLY A 205 -5.20 -26.64 30.99
N LEU A 206 -6.44 -26.20 31.18
CA LEU A 206 -6.79 -25.06 32.03
C LEU A 206 -6.91 -25.49 33.49
N ASP A 207 -6.49 -24.63 34.41
CA ASP A 207 -6.73 -24.79 35.85
C ASP A 207 -8.22 -24.73 36.17
N GLU A 208 -8.63 -25.28 37.31
CA GLU A 208 -10.04 -25.33 37.72
C GLU A 208 -10.68 -23.92 37.76
N GLU A 209 -9.96 -22.91 38.21
CA GLU A 209 -10.39 -21.52 38.24
C GLU A 209 -10.64 -20.98 36.82
N GLN A 210 -9.74 -21.27 35.89
CA GLN A 210 -9.85 -20.87 34.49
C GLN A 210 -11.01 -21.61 33.80
N GLN A 211 -11.19 -22.90 34.09
CA GLN A 211 -12.33 -23.66 33.54
C GLN A 211 -13.68 -23.11 34.06
N ALA A 212 -13.75 -22.75 35.36
CA ALA A 212 -14.93 -22.10 35.91
C ALA A 212 -15.20 -20.75 35.24
N TYR A 213 -14.14 -19.98 35.00
CA TYR A 213 -14.21 -18.71 34.27
C TYR A 213 -14.70 -18.87 32.83
N VAL A 214 -14.20 -19.86 32.08
CA VAL A 214 -14.67 -20.16 30.72
C VAL A 214 -16.16 -20.55 30.74
N LYS A 215 -16.57 -21.43 31.66
CA LYS A 215 -17.98 -21.82 31.81
C LYS A 215 -18.90 -20.64 32.12
N SER A 216 -18.48 -19.73 33.00
CA SER A 216 -19.27 -18.54 33.35
C SER A 216 -19.39 -17.54 32.18
N ASN A 217 -18.41 -17.54 31.26
CA ASN A 217 -18.39 -16.66 30.09
C ASN A 217 -19.16 -17.21 28.87
N VAL A 218 -19.73 -18.41 28.92
CA VAL A 218 -20.52 -18.97 27.79
C VAL A 218 -21.72 -18.08 27.48
N ILE A 219 -22.44 -17.61 28.50
CA ILE A 219 -23.61 -16.73 28.31
C ILE A 219 -23.21 -15.37 27.75
N PRO A 220 -22.18 -14.66 28.28
CA PRO A 220 -21.65 -13.46 27.67
C PRO A 220 -21.23 -13.64 26.20
N VAL A 221 -20.57 -14.76 25.84
CA VAL A 221 -20.19 -15.05 24.44
C VAL A 221 -21.41 -15.15 23.54
N LEU A 222 -22.43 -15.91 23.97
CA LEU A 222 -23.68 -16.04 23.21
C LEU A 222 -24.36 -14.67 23.05
N PHE A 223 -24.35 -13.85 24.09
CA PHE A 223 -24.90 -12.51 24.04
C PHE A 223 -24.12 -11.63 23.03
N VAL A 224 -22.78 -11.64 23.06
CA VAL A 224 -21.93 -10.91 22.10
C VAL A 224 -22.18 -11.42 20.69
N ALA A 225 -22.31 -12.73 20.48
CA ALA A 225 -22.60 -13.30 19.16
C ALA A 225 -23.96 -12.85 18.63
N LEU A 226 -25.01 -12.89 19.47
CA LEU A 226 -26.35 -12.43 19.09
C LEU A 226 -26.41 -10.93 18.83
N LEU A 227 -25.73 -10.13 19.66
CA LEU A 227 -25.62 -8.68 19.46
C LEU A 227 -24.87 -8.34 18.16
N SER A 228 -23.76 -9.04 17.90
CA SER A 228 -22.98 -8.87 16.68
C SER A 228 -23.78 -9.27 15.43
N LEU A 229 -24.55 -10.36 15.52
CA LEU A 229 -25.44 -10.78 14.45
C LEU A 229 -26.54 -9.74 14.20
N TRP A 230 -27.19 -9.27 15.27
CA TRP A 230 -28.22 -8.24 15.18
C TRP A 230 -27.66 -6.95 14.56
N LEU A 231 -26.50 -6.49 15.02
CA LEU A 231 -25.81 -5.32 14.48
C LEU A 231 -25.45 -5.51 13.01
N GLY A 232 -24.95 -6.71 12.64
CA GLY A 232 -24.61 -7.06 11.27
C GLY A 232 -25.84 -7.04 10.34
N ILE A 233 -26.96 -7.59 10.78
CA ILE A 233 -28.22 -7.57 10.02
C ILE A 233 -28.73 -6.14 9.88
N TRP A 234 -28.76 -5.37 10.96
CA TRP A 234 -29.19 -3.97 10.95
C TRP A 234 -28.33 -3.13 10.00
N LEU A 235 -27.01 -3.25 10.09
CA LEU A 235 -26.08 -2.51 9.26
C LEU A 235 -26.19 -2.90 7.79
N ARG A 236 -26.38 -4.20 7.49
CA ARG A 236 -26.63 -4.68 6.13
C ARG A 236 -27.91 -4.08 5.55
N LEU A 237 -29.00 -4.10 6.30
CA LEU A 237 -30.29 -3.54 5.86
C LEU A 237 -30.17 -2.02 5.64
N PHE A 238 -29.49 -1.32 6.55
CA PHE A 238 -29.22 0.11 6.42
C PHE A 238 -28.43 0.43 5.14
N ILE A 239 -27.33 -0.27 4.90
CA ILE A 239 -26.47 -0.05 3.71
C ILE A 239 -27.25 -0.37 2.43
N MET A 240 -27.92 -1.51 2.38
CA MET A 240 -28.68 -1.93 1.19
C MET A 240 -29.83 -0.98 0.87
N ARG A 241 -30.48 -0.41 1.89
CA ARG A 241 -31.59 0.53 1.69
C ARG A 241 -31.13 1.90 1.18
N HIS A 242 -29.98 2.39 1.65
CA HIS A 242 -29.51 3.75 1.31
C HIS A 242 -28.50 3.80 0.16
N PHE A 243 -27.71 2.74 -0.03
CA PHE A 243 -26.59 2.69 -0.97
C PHE A 243 -26.62 1.48 -1.88
N GLY A 244 -27.67 0.63 -1.79
CA GLY A 244 -27.82 -0.56 -2.62
C GLY A 244 -28.12 -0.26 -4.08
N TYR A 245 -28.36 -1.32 -4.83
CA TYR A 245 -28.74 -1.22 -6.24
C TYR A 245 -30.14 -0.60 -6.39
N ASP A 246 -30.19 0.53 -7.05
CA ASP A 246 -31.43 1.20 -7.40
C ASP A 246 -32.08 0.49 -8.60
N LYS A 247 -33.30 -0.01 -8.44
CA LYS A 247 -34.03 -0.78 -9.45
C LYS A 247 -34.59 0.10 -10.59
N ASP A 248 -34.80 1.40 -10.28
CA ASP A 248 -35.43 2.34 -11.19
C ASP A 248 -34.48 2.87 -12.27
N ILE A 249 -33.16 2.59 -12.13
CA ILE A 249 -32.15 3.04 -13.07
C ILE A 249 -31.86 1.94 -14.10
N GLU A 250 -32.30 2.16 -15.35
CA GLU A 250 -32.06 1.20 -16.43
C GLU A 250 -30.60 1.15 -16.88
N HIS A 251 -29.91 2.29 -16.98
CA HIS A 251 -28.52 2.40 -17.42
C HIS A 251 -27.65 3.16 -16.40
N PRO A 252 -27.21 2.49 -15.32
CA PRO A 252 -26.35 3.14 -14.34
C PRO A 252 -24.97 3.43 -14.93
N ARG A 253 -24.50 4.68 -14.74
CA ARG A 253 -23.14 5.09 -15.13
C ARG A 253 -22.08 4.33 -14.33
N TYR A 254 -20.90 4.12 -14.92
CA TYR A 254 -19.85 3.30 -14.32
C TYR A 254 -19.45 3.74 -12.89
N GLY A 255 -19.28 5.04 -12.62
CA GLY A 255 -18.97 5.52 -11.28
C GLY A 255 -20.11 5.28 -10.26
N LYS A 256 -21.40 5.30 -10.68
CA LYS A 256 -22.50 4.85 -9.83
C LYS A 256 -22.43 3.35 -9.57
N LYS A 257 -22.04 2.55 -10.57
CA LYS A 257 -21.83 1.11 -10.43
C LYS A 257 -20.72 0.83 -9.41
N VAL A 258 -19.56 1.50 -9.53
CA VAL A 258 -18.43 1.33 -8.60
C VAL A 258 -18.82 1.76 -7.18
N PHE A 259 -19.47 2.92 -7.02
CA PHE A 259 -19.91 3.40 -5.72
C PHE A 259 -20.90 2.42 -5.06
N ALA A 260 -21.95 2.01 -5.76
CA ALA A 260 -22.90 1.02 -5.26
C ALA A 260 -22.22 -0.33 -4.97
N ALA A 261 -21.26 -0.74 -5.82
CA ALA A 261 -20.49 -1.95 -5.67
C ALA A 261 -19.73 -2.01 -4.35
N ILE A 262 -19.06 -0.92 -3.96
CA ILE A 262 -18.32 -0.83 -2.69
C ILE A 262 -19.27 -1.05 -1.51
N PHE A 263 -20.39 -0.33 -1.46
CA PHE A 263 -21.35 -0.46 -0.37
C PHE A 263 -22.05 -1.82 -0.33
N VAL A 264 -22.39 -2.36 -1.49
CA VAL A 264 -22.99 -3.70 -1.58
C VAL A 264 -21.98 -4.79 -1.20
N ALA A 265 -20.69 -4.65 -1.53
CA ALA A 265 -19.65 -5.55 -1.06
C ALA A 265 -19.53 -5.53 0.48
N ILE A 266 -19.53 -4.34 1.08
CA ILE A 266 -19.57 -4.18 2.54
C ILE A 266 -20.83 -4.86 3.10
N ALA A 267 -22.01 -4.62 2.52
CA ALA A 267 -23.26 -5.22 2.98
C ALA A 267 -23.28 -6.75 2.91
N TYR A 268 -22.60 -7.36 1.94
CA TYR A 268 -22.45 -8.81 1.85
C TYR A 268 -21.45 -9.38 2.87
N GLY A 269 -20.41 -8.63 3.20
CA GLY A 269 -19.38 -9.03 4.17
C GLY A 269 -19.69 -8.68 5.62
N VAL A 270 -20.60 -7.72 5.88
CA VAL A 270 -20.75 -7.12 7.21
C VAL A 270 -21.26 -8.08 8.27
N ILE A 271 -22.20 -8.99 7.95
CA ILE A 271 -22.74 -9.93 8.94
C ILE A 271 -21.64 -10.87 9.49
N PRO A 272 -20.91 -11.63 8.65
CA PRO A 272 -19.83 -12.46 9.17
C PRO A 272 -18.68 -11.64 9.76
N ALA A 273 -18.41 -10.45 9.22
CA ALA A 273 -17.37 -9.58 9.77
C ALA A 273 -17.70 -9.08 11.19
N THR A 274 -18.95 -8.70 11.47
CA THR A 274 -19.36 -8.27 12.82
C THR A 274 -19.32 -9.42 13.82
N ILE A 275 -19.71 -10.62 13.41
CA ILE A 275 -19.64 -11.82 14.27
C ILE A 275 -18.18 -12.14 14.61
N ILE A 276 -17.32 -12.19 13.58
CA ILE A 276 -15.88 -12.45 13.77
C ILE A 276 -15.24 -11.38 14.65
N ALA A 277 -15.51 -10.09 14.37
CA ALA A 277 -14.99 -8.98 15.15
C ALA A 277 -15.48 -9.03 16.62
N GLY A 278 -16.76 -9.29 16.84
CA GLY A 278 -17.31 -9.44 18.18
C GLY A 278 -16.63 -10.57 18.96
N PHE A 279 -16.44 -11.72 18.30
CA PHE A 279 -15.75 -12.85 18.90
C PHE A 279 -14.27 -12.56 19.18
N MET A 280 -13.56 -11.92 18.25
CA MET A 280 -12.17 -11.51 18.46
C MET A 280 -12.03 -10.52 19.62
N ILE A 281 -12.88 -9.49 19.69
CA ILE A 281 -12.86 -8.52 20.79
C ILE A 281 -13.06 -9.23 22.13
N TRP A 282 -14.03 -10.13 22.20
CA TRP A 282 -14.27 -10.92 23.40
C TRP A 282 -13.06 -11.79 23.76
N MET A 283 -12.47 -12.50 22.81
CA MET A 283 -11.31 -13.36 23.00
C MET A 283 -10.09 -12.57 23.52
N TYR A 284 -9.82 -11.38 22.98
CA TYR A 284 -8.75 -10.51 23.46
C TYR A 284 -9.03 -9.96 24.86
N SER A 285 -10.29 -9.70 25.22
CA SER A 285 -10.65 -9.20 26.54
C SER A 285 -10.47 -10.26 27.62
N THR A 286 -10.69 -11.54 27.31
CA THR A 286 -10.61 -12.65 28.27
C THR A 286 -9.20 -13.20 28.48
N LYS A 287 -8.23 -12.87 27.61
CA LYS A 287 -6.81 -13.33 27.63
C LYS A 287 -6.60 -14.84 27.66
N VAL A 288 -7.50 -15.62 28.27
CA VAL A 288 -7.38 -17.07 28.47
C VAL A 288 -7.40 -17.82 27.14
N MET A 289 -8.24 -17.40 26.19
CA MET A 289 -8.35 -18.07 24.87
C MET A 289 -7.23 -17.73 23.90
N ASN A 290 -6.42 -16.72 24.19
CA ASN A 290 -5.38 -16.25 23.27
C ASN A 290 -4.01 -16.92 23.56
N SER A 291 -3.94 -17.89 24.43
CA SER A 291 -2.73 -18.59 24.82
C SER A 291 -2.57 -19.95 24.14
N GLY A 292 -1.34 -20.33 23.88
CA GLY A 292 -0.97 -21.64 23.39
C GLY A 292 -1.36 -21.93 21.93
N PHE A 293 -1.30 -23.21 21.57
CA PHE A 293 -1.57 -23.68 20.21
C PHE A 293 -3.00 -23.39 19.74
N PHE A 294 -3.99 -23.59 20.62
CA PHE A 294 -5.39 -23.29 20.31
C PHE A 294 -5.59 -21.80 19.98
N GLY A 295 -4.91 -20.89 20.70
CA GLY A 295 -4.94 -19.45 20.40
C GLY A 295 -4.44 -19.13 18.99
N ILE A 296 -3.36 -19.79 18.56
CA ILE A 296 -2.83 -19.65 17.19
C ILE A 296 -3.85 -20.16 16.17
N VAL A 297 -4.43 -21.34 16.40
CA VAL A 297 -5.40 -21.98 15.49
C VAL A 297 -6.64 -21.10 15.33
N ILE A 298 -7.25 -20.65 16.42
CA ILE A 298 -8.52 -19.90 16.36
C ILE A 298 -8.31 -18.49 15.76
N ASN A 299 -7.23 -17.79 16.12
CA ASN A 299 -6.92 -16.50 15.54
C ASN A 299 -6.70 -16.61 14.03
N SER A 300 -5.92 -17.61 13.60
CA SER A 300 -5.68 -17.86 12.18
C SER A 300 -6.96 -18.22 11.42
N PHE A 301 -7.78 -19.09 12.01
CA PHE A 301 -9.07 -19.49 11.43
C PHE A 301 -10.00 -18.29 11.23
N LEU A 302 -10.15 -17.44 12.23
CA LEU A 302 -11.00 -16.25 12.15
C LEU A 302 -10.47 -15.25 11.10
N PHE A 303 -9.16 -15.04 11.09
CA PHE A 303 -8.53 -14.12 10.14
C PHE A 303 -8.71 -14.59 8.69
N TYR A 304 -8.38 -15.84 8.38
CA TYR A 304 -8.52 -16.37 7.01
C TYR A 304 -9.99 -16.51 6.59
N THR A 305 -10.90 -16.83 7.52
CA THR A 305 -12.34 -16.82 7.25
C THR A 305 -12.82 -15.42 6.89
N LEU A 306 -12.36 -14.39 7.61
CA LEU A 306 -12.69 -13.00 7.28
C LEU A 306 -12.20 -12.62 5.89
N LEU A 307 -10.97 -12.99 5.51
CA LEU A 307 -10.43 -12.73 4.17
C LEU A 307 -11.24 -13.43 3.08
N VAL A 308 -11.62 -14.71 3.29
CA VAL A 308 -12.45 -15.46 2.34
C VAL A 308 -13.83 -14.80 2.16
N VAL A 309 -14.45 -14.37 3.23
CA VAL A 309 -15.75 -13.68 3.21
C VAL A 309 -15.65 -12.36 2.44
N LEU A 310 -14.62 -11.56 2.72
CA LEU A 310 -14.39 -10.29 2.06
C LEU A 310 -14.15 -10.47 0.56
N ALA A 311 -13.27 -11.41 0.19
CA ALA A 311 -12.97 -11.69 -1.22
C ALA A 311 -14.21 -12.24 -1.97
N ARG A 312 -15.03 -13.09 -1.31
CA ARG A 312 -16.32 -13.54 -1.86
C ARG A 312 -17.27 -12.37 -2.08
N ALA A 313 -17.38 -11.45 -1.12
CA ALA A 313 -18.24 -10.28 -1.25
C ALA A 313 -17.82 -9.40 -2.44
N ILE A 314 -16.52 -9.14 -2.58
CA ILE A 314 -15.96 -8.38 -3.70
C ILE A 314 -16.22 -9.09 -5.03
N SER A 315 -15.93 -10.38 -5.14
CA SER A 315 -16.15 -11.18 -6.37
C SER A 315 -17.62 -11.14 -6.81
N ARG A 316 -18.54 -11.32 -5.85
CA ARG A 316 -19.99 -11.29 -6.11
C ARG A 316 -20.48 -9.94 -6.62
N VAL A 317 -19.86 -8.87 -6.21
CA VAL A 317 -20.24 -7.52 -6.61
C VAL A 317 -19.60 -7.14 -7.95
N CYS A 318 -18.36 -7.51 -8.18
CA CYS A 318 -17.66 -7.23 -9.44
C CYS A 318 -18.39 -7.85 -10.65
N PHE A 319 -18.81 -9.09 -10.52
CA PHE A 319 -19.50 -9.82 -11.60
C PHE A 319 -21.03 -9.70 -11.55
N ALA A 320 -21.60 -9.27 -10.43
CA ALA A 320 -23.04 -9.09 -10.20
C ALA A 320 -23.90 -10.12 -10.97
N PRO A 321 -23.80 -11.46 -10.67
CA PRO A 321 -24.39 -12.52 -11.47
C PRO A 321 -25.91 -12.46 -11.58
N TYR A 322 -26.57 -11.78 -10.64
CA TYR A 322 -28.02 -11.61 -10.61
C TYR A 322 -28.51 -10.21 -11.03
N ASN A 323 -27.59 -9.24 -11.23
CA ASN A 323 -27.90 -7.86 -11.54
C ASN A 323 -27.01 -7.34 -12.69
N GLY A 324 -27.28 -7.81 -13.93
CA GLY A 324 -26.46 -7.47 -15.11
C GLY A 324 -26.27 -5.98 -15.33
N LYS A 325 -27.29 -5.15 -15.07
CA LYS A 325 -27.23 -3.68 -15.21
C LYS A 325 -26.17 -3.01 -14.33
N TRP A 326 -25.84 -3.61 -13.16
CA TRP A 326 -24.89 -3.07 -12.17
C TRP A 326 -23.51 -3.74 -12.22
N ARG A 327 -23.31 -4.62 -13.17
CA ARG A 327 -22.06 -5.35 -13.36
C ARG A 327 -20.91 -4.38 -13.70
N LEU A 328 -19.75 -4.57 -13.03
CA LEU A 328 -18.57 -3.76 -13.31
C LEU A 328 -17.80 -4.25 -14.54
N VAL A 329 -17.84 -5.54 -14.80
CA VAL A 329 -17.19 -6.19 -15.95
C VAL A 329 -18.29 -6.59 -16.94
N ASN A 330 -18.15 -6.23 -18.20
CA ASN A 330 -19.13 -6.57 -19.23
C ASN A 330 -18.96 -8.04 -19.63
N VAL A 331 -19.77 -8.92 -19.08
CA VAL A 331 -19.73 -10.38 -19.29
C VAL A 331 -21.17 -10.89 -19.32
N ASP A 332 -21.44 -11.91 -20.08
CA ASP A 332 -22.76 -12.56 -20.11
C ASP A 332 -23.15 -13.13 -18.72
N THR A 333 -24.46 -13.28 -18.48
CA THR A 333 -25.00 -13.65 -17.16
C THR A 333 -24.61 -15.06 -16.74
N GLU A 334 -24.55 -16.02 -17.66
CA GLU A 334 -24.11 -17.38 -17.34
C GLU A 334 -22.62 -17.41 -17.02
N LYS A 335 -21.80 -16.76 -17.85
CA LYS A 335 -20.36 -16.63 -17.61
C LYS A 335 -20.08 -15.93 -16.28
N ALA A 336 -20.82 -14.87 -15.96
CA ALA A 336 -20.69 -14.17 -14.67
C ALA A 336 -20.97 -15.08 -13.46
N LYS A 337 -21.96 -15.99 -13.54
CA LYS A 337 -22.22 -16.98 -12.50
C LYS A 337 -21.05 -17.96 -12.35
N HIS A 338 -20.56 -18.51 -13.49
CA HIS A 338 -19.41 -19.43 -13.47
C HIS A 338 -18.14 -18.78 -12.94
N MET A 339 -17.83 -17.54 -13.37
CA MET A 339 -16.67 -16.79 -12.88
C MET A 339 -16.78 -16.51 -11.38
N THR A 340 -17.96 -16.10 -10.89
CA THR A 340 -18.16 -15.87 -9.45
C THR A 340 -17.98 -17.15 -8.65
N SER A 341 -18.47 -18.29 -9.15
CA SER A 341 -18.30 -19.59 -8.50
C SER A 341 -16.85 -20.06 -8.50
N ALA A 342 -16.15 -19.95 -9.65
CA ALA A 342 -14.75 -20.32 -9.78
C ALA A 342 -13.85 -19.49 -8.87
N LEU A 343 -14.07 -18.16 -8.80
CA LEU A 343 -13.34 -17.28 -7.89
C LEU A 343 -13.64 -17.59 -6.42
N TYR A 344 -14.90 -17.87 -6.09
CA TYR A 344 -15.23 -18.28 -4.73
C TYR A 344 -14.53 -19.55 -4.31
N PHE A 345 -14.53 -20.59 -5.19
CA PHE A 345 -13.80 -21.83 -4.95
C PHE A 345 -12.30 -21.58 -4.77
N THR A 346 -11.72 -20.77 -5.67
CA THR A 346 -10.31 -20.36 -5.59
C THR A 346 -9.98 -19.69 -4.27
N VAL A 347 -10.74 -18.68 -3.87
CA VAL A 347 -10.50 -17.94 -2.62
C VAL A 347 -10.67 -18.84 -1.39
N PHE A 348 -11.64 -19.75 -1.42
CA PHE A 348 -11.87 -20.71 -0.34
C PHE A 348 -10.68 -21.67 -0.19
N MET A 349 -10.21 -22.25 -1.30
CA MET A 349 -9.04 -23.14 -1.31
C MET A 349 -7.76 -22.41 -0.87
N LEU A 350 -7.54 -21.18 -1.36
CA LEU A 350 -6.43 -20.33 -0.92
C LEU A 350 -6.51 -20.00 0.57
N GLY A 351 -7.70 -19.78 1.10
CA GLY A 351 -7.93 -19.53 2.52
C GLY A 351 -7.52 -20.72 3.39
N ILE A 352 -7.98 -21.92 3.03
CA ILE A 352 -7.62 -23.16 3.73
C ILE A 352 -6.11 -23.38 3.74
N VAL A 353 -5.48 -23.31 2.56
CA VAL A 353 -4.05 -23.56 2.43
C VAL A 353 -3.22 -22.52 3.18
N SER A 354 -3.61 -21.25 3.13
CA SER A 354 -2.93 -20.18 3.87
C SER A 354 -3.12 -20.31 5.38
N PHE A 355 -4.29 -20.76 5.84
CA PHE A 355 -4.54 -21.11 7.23
C PHE A 355 -3.58 -22.19 7.72
N LEU A 356 -3.48 -23.33 7.00
CA LEU A 356 -2.58 -24.43 7.37
C LEU A 356 -1.11 -23.99 7.40
N GLN A 357 -0.66 -23.24 6.39
CA GLN A 357 0.71 -22.69 6.36
C GLN A 357 1.00 -21.79 7.56
N HIS A 358 0.04 -20.90 7.88
CA HIS A 358 0.22 -19.95 8.99
C HIS A 358 0.27 -20.65 10.33
N VAL A 359 -0.64 -21.60 10.59
CA VAL A 359 -0.66 -22.37 11.86
C VAL A 359 0.61 -23.19 12.02
N ALA A 360 1.05 -23.91 10.99
CA ALA A 360 2.27 -24.71 11.05
C ALA A 360 3.52 -23.84 11.33
N THR A 361 3.60 -22.67 10.69
CA THR A 361 4.73 -21.75 10.88
C THR A 361 4.69 -21.06 12.24
N ALA A 362 3.53 -20.55 12.66
CA ALA A 362 3.37 -19.84 13.92
C ALA A 362 3.52 -20.74 15.16
N ALA A 363 3.18 -22.03 15.02
CA ALA A 363 3.36 -23.03 16.06
C ALA A 363 4.75 -23.71 16.04
N ASN A 364 5.67 -23.26 15.17
CA ASN A 364 7.04 -23.78 15.03
C ASN A 364 7.11 -25.30 14.81
N TYR A 365 6.23 -25.84 13.97
CA TYR A 365 6.29 -27.25 13.58
C TYR A 365 7.57 -27.59 12.79
N PRO A 366 7.96 -28.89 12.72
CA PRO A 366 9.16 -29.31 11.97
C PRO A 366 9.18 -28.79 10.53
N ILE A 367 10.37 -28.42 10.06
CA ILE A 367 10.56 -27.83 8.74
C ILE A 367 10.09 -28.75 7.59
N GLU A 368 10.15 -30.06 7.80
CA GLU A 368 9.65 -31.08 6.87
C GLU A 368 8.15 -30.94 6.64
N LEU A 369 7.37 -30.71 7.70
CA LEU A 369 5.93 -30.46 7.61
C LEU A 369 5.63 -29.14 6.92
N ILE A 370 6.32 -28.05 7.32
CA ILE A 370 6.14 -26.73 6.71
C ILE A 370 6.42 -26.77 5.21
N ASN A 371 7.47 -27.50 4.80
CA ASN A 371 7.79 -27.68 3.38
C ASN A 371 6.72 -28.51 2.65
N TYR A 372 6.21 -29.57 3.26
CA TYR A 372 5.12 -30.37 2.69
C TYR A 372 3.87 -29.52 2.45
N ILE A 373 3.44 -28.78 3.48
CA ILE A 373 2.29 -27.86 3.35
C ILE A 373 2.57 -26.80 2.28
N SER A 374 3.81 -26.31 2.16
CA SER A 374 4.18 -25.30 1.16
C SER A 374 4.14 -25.85 -0.27
N VAL A 375 4.56 -27.10 -0.49
CA VAL A 375 4.46 -27.80 -1.78
C VAL A 375 2.99 -28.04 -2.14
N PHE A 376 2.20 -28.55 -1.19
CA PHE A 376 0.76 -28.73 -1.38
C PHE A 376 0.05 -27.41 -1.68
N ALA A 377 0.41 -26.35 -0.95
CA ALA A 377 -0.07 -24.99 -1.19
C ALA A 377 0.26 -24.49 -2.60
N SER A 378 1.47 -24.76 -3.08
CA SER A 378 1.89 -24.40 -4.44
C SER A 378 1.09 -25.13 -5.49
N ALA A 379 0.79 -26.41 -5.29
CA ALA A 379 -0.08 -27.19 -6.18
C ALA A 379 -1.50 -26.59 -6.24
N VAL A 380 -2.10 -26.33 -5.08
CA VAL A 380 -3.45 -25.73 -4.99
C VAL A 380 -3.49 -24.34 -5.62
N LYS A 381 -2.51 -23.47 -5.32
CA LYS A 381 -2.40 -22.15 -5.92
C LYS A 381 -2.25 -22.21 -7.43
N GLY A 382 -1.39 -23.10 -7.91
CA GLY A 382 -1.19 -23.32 -9.35
C GLY A 382 -2.47 -23.79 -10.03
N LEU A 383 -3.16 -24.78 -9.46
CA LEU A 383 -4.44 -25.26 -9.97
C LEU A 383 -5.49 -24.13 -10.02
N CYS A 384 -5.59 -23.34 -8.95
CA CYS A 384 -6.52 -22.22 -8.88
C CYS A 384 -6.21 -21.16 -9.95
N ILE A 385 -4.94 -20.82 -10.19
CA ILE A 385 -4.54 -19.89 -11.24
C ILE A 385 -4.96 -20.43 -12.61
N VAL A 386 -4.66 -21.69 -12.91
CA VAL A 386 -5.04 -22.32 -14.19
C VAL A 386 -6.55 -22.34 -14.37
N LEU A 387 -7.33 -22.63 -13.32
CA LEU A 387 -8.80 -22.61 -13.37
C LEU A 387 -9.36 -21.22 -13.69
N VAL A 388 -8.78 -20.18 -13.11
CA VAL A 388 -9.22 -18.78 -13.35
C VAL A 388 -8.80 -18.29 -14.73
N VAL A 389 -7.63 -18.69 -15.23
CA VAL A 389 -7.09 -18.24 -16.53
C VAL A 389 -7.65 -19.05 -17.70
N LYS A 390 -8.41 -20.13 -17.46
CA LYS A 390 -9.02 -20.91 -18.55
C LYS A 390 -9.76 -20.03 -19.55
N ARG A 391 -9.41 -20.19 -20.80
CA ARG A 391 -9.90 -19.39 -21.94
C ARG A 391 -11.43 -19.28 -21.99
N TYR A 392 -12.15 -20.38 -21.78
CA TYR A 392 -13.61 -20.40 -21.90
C TYR A 392 -14.33 -19.43 -20.93
N LEU A 393 -13.67 -19.05 -19.80
CA LEU A 393 -14.24 -18.08 -18.86
C LEU A 393 -14.17 -16.65 -19.39
N TRP A 394 -13.25 -16.37 -20.30
CA TRP A 394 -12.98 -15.03 -20.82
C TRP A 394 -13.40 -14.85 -22.28
N ASP A 395 -13.77 -15.93 -22.99
CA ASP A 395 -14.29 -15.84 -24.34
C ASP A 395 -15.61 -15.04 -24.34
N GLY A 396 -15.66 -13.94 -25.08
CA GLY A 396 -16.85 -13.10 -25.25
C GLY A 396 -16.97 -11.91 -24.27
N ILE A 397 -15.88 -11.44 -23.66
CA ILE A 397 -15.92 -10.19 -22.89
C ILE A 397 -16.16 -8.98 -23.79
N ASP A 398 -15.76 -9.04 -25.07
CA ASP A 398 -15.91 -7.97 -26.06
C ASP A 398 -16.63 -8.44 -27.36
N ALA A 399 -17.21 -9.64 -27.39
CA ALA A 399 -17.96 -10.10 -28.55
C ALA A 399 -19.26 -9.27 -28.64
N HIS A 400 -19.27 -8.26 -29.48
CA HIS A 400 -20.48 -7.84 -30.15
C HIS A 400 -21.00 -9.05 -30.93
N GLU A 401 -22.29 -9.36 -30.77
CA GLU A 401 -22.95 -10.37 -31.65
C GLU A 401 -22.59 -10.02 -33.09
N PRO A 402 -22.05 -10.97 -33.88
CA PRO A 402 -21.88 -10.74 -35.29
C PRO A 402 -23.31 -10.63 -35.91
N GLU A 403 -23.69 -9.46 -36.32
CA GLU A 403 -24.71 -9.32 -37.33
C GLU A 403 -24.20 -10.01 -38.60
N ASP A 404 -24.95 -10.98 -39.03
CA ASP A 404 -24.84 -11.79 -40.24
C ASP A 404 -23.79 -11.38 -41.29
N GLY A 405 -22.83 -12.27 -41.56
CA GLY A 405 -22.09 -12.27 -42.81
C GLY A 405 -20.56 -12.41 -42.63
N ASP A 406 -20.04 -13.53 -43.08
CA ASP A 406 -18.67 -13.86 -43.38
C ASP A 406 -17.71 -12.65 -43.48
N SER A 407 -17.02 -12.36 -42.40
CA SER A 407 -15.79 -11.58 -42.45
C SER A 407 -14.83 -12.15 -41.41
N GLU A 408 -13.77 -12.80 -41.88
CA GLU A 408 -12.54 -13.03 -41.14
C GLU A 408 -12.03 -11.68 -40.66
N ASN A 409 -12.42 -11.27 -39.45
CA ASN A 409 -11.93 -10.03 -38.84
C ASN A 409 -10.53 -10.30 -38.27
N PRO A 410 -9.47 -9.71 -38.85
CA PRO A 410 -8.09 -9.90 -38.35
C PRO A 410 -7.91 -9.49 -36.90
N GLU A 411 -8.79 -8.66 -36.34
CA GLU A 411 -8.79 -8.22 -34.95
C GLU A 411 -9.29 -9.33 -33.98
N GLU A 412 -10.26 -10.14 -34.38
CA GLU A 412 -10.72 -11.30 -33.59
C GLU A 412 -9.66 -12.39 -33.50
N ASP A 413 -9.00 -12.70 -34.61
CA ASP A 413 -7.91 -13.66 -34.65
C ASP A 413 -6.72 -13.18 -33.80
N ALA A 414 -6.42 -11.89 -33.77
CA ALA A 414 -5.38 -11.31 -32.93
C ALA A 414 -5.71 -11.43 -31.44
N GLN A 415 -6.98 -11.21 -31.04
CA GLN A 415 -7.43 -11.33 -29.65
C GLN A 415 -7.44 -12.80 -29.18
N VAL A 416 -7.92 -13.71 -30.02
CA VAL A 416 -7.90 -15.16 -29.78
C VAL A 416 -6.47 -15.66 -29.60
N ASN A 417 -5.54 -15.22 -30.44
CA ASN A 417 -4.12 -15.55 -30.34
C ASN A 417 -3.47 -14.99 -29.06
N LEU A 418 -3.84 -13.79 -28.64
CA LEU A 418 -3.34 -13.17 -27.42
C LEU A 418 -3.83 -13.92 -26.17
N ALA A 419 -5.11 -14.25 -26.09
CA ALA A 419 -5.70 -15.03 -25.01
C ALA A 419 -5.06 -16.41 -24.87
N PHE A 420 -4.81 -17.10 -26.01
CA PHE A 420 -4.10 -18.37 -26.03
C PHE A 420 -2.67 -18.23 -25.50
N LYS A 421 -1.91 -17.22 -25.97
CA LYS A 421 -0.54 -16.95 -25.52
C LYS A 421 -0.48 -16.68 -24.02
N ILE A 422 -1.42 -15.89 -23.47
CA ILE A 422 -1.51 -15.60 -22.05
C ILE A 422 -1.80 -16.87 -21.25
N THR A 423 -2.79 -17.67 -21.67
CA THR A 423 -3.16 -18.93 -20.98
C THR A 423 -2.00 -19.91 -20.99
N PHE A 424 -1.36 -20.10 -22.15
CA PHE A 424 -0.22 -21.00 -22.30
C PHE A 424 0.97 -20.54 -21.46
N SER A 425 1.35 -19.27 -21.55
CA SER A 425 2.46 -18.70 -20.78
C SER A 425 2.22 -18.81 -19.27
N THR A 426 1.00 -18.51 -18.81
CA THR A 426 0.66 -18.62 -17.38
C THR A 426 0.68 -20.08 -16.91
N THR A 427 0.15 -21.00 -17.70
CA THR A 427 0.16 -22.43 -17.36
C THR A 427 1.59 -22.98 -17.32
N PHE A 428 2.42 -22.61 -18.30
CA PHE A 428 3.84 -22.98 -18.31
C PHE A 428 4.57 -22.46 -17.07
N PHE A 429 4.36 -21.18 -16.73
CA PHE A 429 4.93 -20.57 -15.54
C PHE A 429 4.50 -21.28 -14.24
N VAL A 430 3.22 -21.63 -14.11
CA VAL A 430 2.68 -22.39 -12.97
C VAL A 430 3.34 -23.77 -12.85
N VAL A 431 3.49 -24.49 -13.96
CA VAL A 431 4.12 -25.79 -13.98
C VAL A 431 5.59 -25.71 -13.57
N VAL A 432 6.34 -24.77 -14.12
CA VAL A 432 7.74 -24.54 -13.74
C VAL A 432 7.88 -24.19 -12.26
N ALA A 433 7.04 -23.26 -11.75
CA ALA A 433 7.06 -22.90 -10.34
C ALA A 433 6.71 -24.07 -9.40
N PHE A 434 5.80 -24.95 -9.83
CA PHE A 434 5.46 -26.17 -9.09
C PHE A 434 6.61 -27.20 -9.09
N ILE A 435 7.27 -27.40 -10.23
CA ILE A 435 8.45 -28.29 -10.33
C ILE A 435 9.56 -27.80 -9.39
N ILE A 436 9.82 -26.49 -9.35
CA ILE A 436 10.77 -25.87 -8.41
C ILE A 436 10.43 -26.23 -6.95
N SER A 437 9.13 -26.24 -6.61
CA SER A 437 8.66 -26.65 -5.27
C SER A 437 8.99 -28.12 -4.95
N LEU A 438 8.76 -29.03 -5.92
CA LEU A 438 9.03 -30.47 -5.78
C LEU A 438 10.53 -30.77 -5.65
N LEU A 439 11.38 -29.98 -6.31
CA LEU A 439 12.83 -30.10 -6.25
C LEU A 439 13.45 -29.65 -4.91
N GLY A 440 12.65 -29.17 -3.97
CA GLY A 440 13.12 -28.77 -2.63
C GLY A 440 13.22 -27.27 -2.40
N TYR A 441 12.86 -26.44 -3.36
CA TYR A 441 12.81 -24.98 -3.24
C TYR A 441 11.39 -24.47 -2.96
N ALA A 442 10.73 -25.06 -1.95
CA ALA A 442 9.35 -24.76 -1.62
C ALA A 442 9.09 -23.29 -1.26
N ARG A 443 10.06 -22.63 -0.59
CA ARG A 443 9.96 -21.21 -0.24
C ARG A 443 10.01 -20.30 -1.46
N LEU A 444 10.87 -20.60 -2.43
CA LEU A 444 10.97 -19.86 -3.69
C LEU A 444 9.65 -19.98 -4.49
N SER A 445 9.13 -21.18 -4.63
CA SER A 445 7.85 -21.43 -5.29
C SER A 445 6.70 -20.69 -4.61
N ALA A 446 6.60 -20.76 -3.27
CA ALA A 446 5.59 -20.04 -2.51
C ALA A 446 5.70 -18.51 -2.68
N PHE A 447 6.92 -17.98 -2.70
CA PHE A 447 7.17 -16.55 -2.99
C PHE A 447 6.65 -16.18 -4.38
N ILE A 448 7.01 -16.94 -5.41
CA ILE A 448 6.58 -16.71 -6.80
C ILE A 448 5.06 -16.70 -6.90
N PHE A 449 4.37 -17.73 -6.37
CA PHE A 449 2.92 -17.82 -6.43
C PHE A 449 2.23 -16.68 -5.68
N ASN A 450 2.69 -16.33 -4.48
CA ASN A 450 2.09 -15.26 -3.71
C ASN A 450 2.25 -13.90 -4.40
N ARG A 451 3.45 -13.62 -4.95
CA ARG A 451 3.72 -12.36 -5.68
C ARG A 451 2.94 -12.27 -6.98
N PHE A 452 2.84 -13.39 -7.70
CA PHE A 452 2.03 -13.46 -8.92
C PHE A 452 0.54 -13.17 -8.63
N LEU A 453 -0.05 -13.80 -7.63
CA LEU A 453 -1.44 -13.56 -7.24
C LEU A 453 -1.67 -12.09 -6.84
N LEU A 454 -0.79 -11.53 -6.02
CA LEU A 454 -0.87 -10.11 -5.62
C LEU A 454 -0.76 -9.17 -6.81
N THR A 455 0.11 -9.50 -7.78
CA THR A 455 0.28 -8.71 -9.01
C THR A 455 -1.01 -8.71 -9.84
N VAL A 456 -1.63 -9.87 -10.04
CA VAL A 456 -2.88 -9.99 -10.80
C VAL A 456 -4.02 -9.21 -10.12
N ILE A 457 -4.17 -9.36 -8.80
CA ILE A 457 -5.17 -8.62 -8.02
C ILE A 457 -4.91 -7.11 -8.09
N GLY A 458 -3.66 -6.70 -7.91
CA GLY A 458 -3.24 -5.30 -7.96
C GLY A 458 -3.51 -4.64 -9.31
N ILE A 459 -3.16 -5.31 -10.41
CA ILE A 459 -3.44 -4.83 -11.78
C ILE A 459 -4.95 -4.71 -11.99
N GLY A 460 -5.73 -5.72 -11.60
CA GLY A 460 -7.19 -5.68 -11.69
C GLY A 460 -7.79 -4.50 -10.94
N LEU A 461 -7.35 -4.24 -9.71
CA LEU A 461 -7.78 -3.10 -8.90
C LEU A 461 -7.39 -1.78 -9.56
N LEU A 462 -6.17 -1.67 -10.07
CA LEU A 462 -5.65 -0.48 -10.73
C LEU A 462 -6.46 -0.13 -12.00
N LEU A 463 -6.85 -1.13 -12.79
CA LEU A 463 -7.70 -0.95 -13.97
C LEU A 463 -9.11 -0.44 -13.58
N VAL A 464 -9.70 -0.97 -12.51
CA VAL A 464 -10.98 -0.49 -11.99
C VAL A 464 -10.86 0.96 -11.50
N MET A 465 -9.81 1.27 -10.74
CA MET A 465 -9.54 2.63 -10.26
C MET A 465 -9.33 3.60 -11.42
N ARG A 466 -8.60 3.20 -12.47
CA ARG A 466 -8.39 4.00 -13.68
C ARG A 466 -9.72 4.38 -14.35
N LYS A 467 -10.60 3.38 -14.57
CA LYS A 467 -11.93 3.63 -15.16
C LYS A 467 -12.80 4.52 -14.27
N ALA A 468 -12.79 4.28 -12.97
CA ALA A 468 -13.54 5.07 -12.00
C ALA A 468 -13.05 6.53 -11.95
N LEU A 469 -11.73 6.76 -11.97
CA LEU A 469 -11.15 8.10 -11.97
C LEU A 469 -11.48 8.86 -13.27
N GLY A 470 -11.38 8.21 -14.42
CA GLY A 470 -11.73 8.82 -15.70
C GLY A 470 -13.19 9.32 -15.71
N GLU A 471 -14.15 8.51 -15.24
CA GLU A 471 -15.54 8.94 -15.14
C GLU A 471 -15.74 10.05 -14.07
N PHE A 472 -15.02 9.99 -12.97
CA PHE A 472 -15.07 11.01 -11.92
C PHE A 472 -14.58 12.37 -12.44
N LEU A 473 -13.45 12.40 -13.16
CA LEU A 473 -12.91 13.61 -13.79
C LEU A 473 -13.88 14.17 -14.84
N HIS A 474 -14.41 13.31 -15.71
CA HIS A 474 -15.43 13.71 -16.69
C HIS A 474 -16.64 14.36 -16.02
N ARG A 475 -17.06 13.81 -14.88
CA ARG A 475 -18.20 14.33 -14.10
C ARG A 475 -17.91 15.68 -13.44
N ILE A 476 -16.71 15.85 -12.89
CA ILE A 476 -16.26 17.14 -12.35
C ILE A 476 -16.29 18.22 -13.43
N LEU A 477 -15.77 17.91 -14.62
CA LEU A 477 -15.76 18.85 -15.75
C LEU A 477 -17.15 19.25 -16.22
N LEU A 478 -18.15 18.35 -16.09
CA LEU A 478 -19.57 18.60 -16.45
C LEU A 478 -20.38 19.26 -15.32
N MET A 479 -19.79 19.49 -14.12
CA MET A 479 -20.53 20.15 -13.04
C MET A 479 -20.99 21.55 -13.44
N ARG A 480 -22.23 21.89 -13.05
CA ARG A 480 -22.84 23.21 -13.33
C ARG A 480 -21.98 24.39 -12.90
N PHE A 481 -21.15 24.21 -11.88
CA PHE A 481 -20.20 25.22 -11.42
C PHE A 481 -19.23 25.64 -12.53
N TRP A 482 -18.55 24.69 -13.17
CA TRP A 482 -17.57 24.95 -14.23
C TRP A 482 -18.24 25.50 -15.50
N VAL A 483 -19.38 24.93 -15.87
CA VAL A 483 -20.15 25.36 -17.07
C VAL A 483 -20.71 26.77 -16.89
N LYS A 484 -21.21 27.14 -15.68
CA LYS A 484 -21.73 28.50 -15.42
C LYS A 484 -20.63 29.53 -15.20
N THR A 485 -19.61 29.19 -14.40
CA THR A 485 -18.56 30.13 -14.01
C THR A 485 -17.59 30.43 -15.15
N PHE A 486 -17.21 29.41 -15.93
CA PHE A 486 -16.24 29.53 -17.02
C PHE A 486 -16.89 29.52 -18.42
N LYS A 487 -18.24 29.48 -18.52
CA LYS A 487 -18.98 29.40 -19.80
C LYS A 487 -18.42 28.36 -20.77
N LEU A 488 -17.97 27.20 -20.26
CA LEU A 488 -17.34 26.16 -21.04
C LEU A 488 -18.34 25.53 -22.01
N ARG A 489 -18.04 25.61 -23.31
CA ARG A 489 -18.80 24.92 -24.36
C ARG A 489 -18.51 23.41 -24.29
N ARG A 490 -19.48 22.55 -24.61
CA ARG A 490 -19.33 21.08 -24.62
C ARG A 490 -18.10 20.59 -25.42
N LYS A 491 -17.77 21.27 -26.54
CA LYS A 491 -16.56 20.98 -27.33
C LYS A 491 -15.25 21.21 -26.55
N ILE A 492 -15.21 22.17 -25.63
CA ILE A 492 -14.04 22.44 -24.79
C ILE A 492 -13.92 21.36 -23.71
N VAL A 493 -15.05 20.95 -23.11
CA VAL A 493 -15.06 19.88 -22.11
C VAL A 493 -14.53 18.57 -22.69
N SER A 494 -14.93 18.20 -23.94
CA SER A 494 -14.41 17.00 -24.60
C SER A 494 -12.89 17.08 -24.86
N LYS A 495 -12.36 18.26 -25.20
CA LYS A 495 -10.90 18.45 -25.36
C LYS A 495 -10.17 18.33 -24.02
N ILE A 496 -10.70 18.92 -22.95
CA ILE A 496 -10.11 18.81 -21.62
C ILE A 496 -10.14 17.35 -21.14
N ASP A 497 -11.22 16.64 -21.39
CA ASP A 497 -11.35 15.22 -21.05
C ASP A 497 -10.30 14.36 -21.79
N PHE A 498 -10.09 14.61 -23.08
CA PHE A 498 -9.02 13.97 -23.86
C PHE A 498 -7.64 14.24 -23.25
N TRP A 499 -7.30 15.50 -22.97
CA TRP A 499 -6.01 15.86 -22.38
C TRP A 499 -5.83 15.32 -20.96
N SER A 500 -6.92 15.30 -20.16
CA SER A 500 -6.93 14.69 -18.83
C SER A 500 -6.59 13.21 -18.89
N ASN A 501 -7.22 12.47 -19.79
CA ASN A 501 -6.95 11.04 -19.97
C ASN A 501 -5.52 10.80 -20.48
N LEU A 502 -5.02 11.64 -21.39
CA LEU A 502 -3.65 11.55 -21.90
C LEU A 502 -2.59 11.70 -20.80
N ILE A 503 -2.89 12.45 -19.72
CA ILE A 503 -1.99 12.60 -18.57
C ILE A 503 -2.21 11.47 -17.56
N VAL A 504 -3.47 11.10 -17.32
CA VAL A 504 -3.82 10.08 -16.32
C VAL A 504 -3.34 8.68 -16.73
N ASP A 505 -3.39 8.34 -18.02
CA ASP A 505 -2.98 7.01 -18.50
C ASP A 505 -1.51 6.67 -18.20
N PRO A 506 -0.52 7.50 -18.59
CA PRO A 506 0.88 7.22 -18.25
C PRO A 506 1.13 7.25 -16.73
N LEU A 507 0.40 8.06 -15.97
CA LEU A 507 0.51 8.07 -14.51
C LEU A 507 0.04 6.74 -13.89
N PHE A 508 -1.06 6.16 -14.40
CA PHE A 508 -1.52 4.85 -13.95
C PHE A 508 -0.59 3.71 -14.39
N VAL A 509 0.00 3.79 -15.58
CA VAL A 509 1.03 2.84 -16.02
C VAL A 509 2.25 2.92 -15.09
N LEU A 510 2.73 4.12 -14.79
CA LEU A 510 3.83 4.32 -13.86
C LEU A 510 3.50 3.79 -12.46
N ALA A 511 2.33 4.11 -11.93
CA ALA A 511 1.85 3.59 -10.65
C ALA A 511 1.76 2.04 -10.67
N GLY A 512 1.34 1.45 -11.78
CA GLY A 512 1.33 0.00 -11.99
C GLY A 512 2.73 -0.61 -11.94
N ILE A 513 3.69 -0.01 -12.61
CA ILE A 513 5.10 -0.45 -12.58
C ILE A 513 5.63 -0.37 -11.15
N PHE A 514 5.44 0.74 -10.45
CA PHE A 514 5.87 0.88 -9.05
C PHE A 514 5.19 -0.12 -8.12
N MET A 515 3.89 -0.36 -8.31
CA MET A 515 3.15 -1.37 -7.55
C MET A 515 3.72 -2.78 -7.78
N VAL A 516 3.98 -3.16 -9.02
CA VAL A 516 4.58 -4.46 -9.35
C VAL A 516 5.97 -4.59 -8.73
N LEU A 517 6.84 -3.60 -8.89
CA LEU A 517 8.18 -3.61 -8.30
C LEU A 517 8.12 -3.73 -6.77
N SER A 518 7.21 -2.99 -6.10
CA SER A 518 7.00 -3.09 -4.66
C SER A 518 6.51 -4.48 -4.24
N ILE A 519 5.56 -5.06 -4.99
CA ILE A 519 5.08 -6.43 -4.75
C ILE A 519 6.25 -7.42 -4.86
N TRP A 520 7.16 -7.29 -5.82
CA TRP A 520 8.29 -8.19 -6.03
C TRP A 520 9.48 -7.94 -5.10
N GLY A 521 9.38 -7.00 -4.17
CA GLY A 521 10.32 -6.84 -3.07
C GLY A 521 11.26 -5.64 -3.18
N VAL A 522 11.10 -4.78 -4.19
CA VAL A 522 11.82 -3.52 -4.25
C VAL A 522 11.30 -2.61 -3.13
N SER A 523 12.20 -2.07 -2.32
CA SER A 523 11.82 -1.23 -1.18
C SER A 523 11.10 0.04 -1.65
N THR A 524 10.06 0.43 -0.90
CA THR A 524 9.27 1.64 -1.19
C THR A 524 10.12 2.90 -1.17
N ASP A 525 11.17 2.94 -0.36
CA ASP A 525 12.08 4.09 -0.27
C ASP A 525 12.88 4.29 -1.56
N ILE A 526 13.40 3.20 -2.14
CA ILE A 526 14.06 3.25 -3.46
C ILE A 526 13.07 3.73 -4.53
N LEU A 527 11.85 3.20 -4.51
CA LEU A 527 10.83 3.58 -5.47
C LEU A 527 10.46 5.06 -5.36
N ILE A 528 10.29 5.57 -4.13
CA ILE A 528 9.99 6.99 -3.89
C ILE A 528 11.17 7.87 -4.31
N GLN A 529 12.41 7.49 -3.99
CA GLN A 529 13.59 8.23 -4.43
C GLN A 529 13.73 8.24 -5.95
N SER A 530 13.50 7.09 -6.60
CA SER A 530 13.51 6.97 -8.06
C SER A 530 12.41 7.81 -8.70
N ALA A 531 11.19 7.78 -8.12
CA ALA A 531 10.09 8.62 -8.57
C ALA A 531 10.42 10.12 -8.44
N LYS A 532 11.00 10.53 -7.31
CA LYS A 532 11.47 11.93 -7.13
C LYS A 532 12.51 12.31 -8.14
N LYS A 533 13.52 11.46 -8.39
CA LYS A 533 14.56 11.72 -9.42
C LYS A 533 13.95 11.86 -10.82
N ILE A 534 12.99 10.99 -11.17
CA ILE A 534 12.29 11.06 -12.46
C ILE A 534 11.48 12.37 -12.58
N LEU A 535 10.77 12.77 -11.50
CA LEU A 535 9.92 13.97 -11.52
C LEU A 535 10.72 15.28 -11.48
N VAL A 536 11.79 15.35 -10.68
CA VAL A 536 12.61 16.56 -10.51
C VAL A 536 13.48 16.80 -11.72
N GLY A 537 14.03 15.74 -12.30
CA GLY A 537 14.81 15.80 -13.53
C GLY A 537 15.88 14.72 -13.60
N PHE A 538 16.14 14.30 -14.82
CA PHE A 538 17.24 13.40 -15.16
C PHE A 538 18.01 13.96 -16.36
N LYS A 539 19.33 13.72 -16.37
CA LYS A 539 20.20 14.17 -17.44
C LYS A 539 20.23 13.14 -18.55
N VAL A 540 19.94 13.58 -19.77
CA VAL A 540 20.13 12.81 -21.00
C VAL A 540 21.19 13.54 -21.84
N GLY A 541 22.42 13.09 -21.75
CA GLY A 541 23.57 13.80 -22.30
C GLY A 541 23.81 15.12 -21.55
N GLU A 542 23.86 16.23 -22.28
CA GLU A 542 24.04 17.59 -21.72
C GLU A 542 22.71 18.26 -21.34
N VAL A 543 21.55 17.64 -21.66
CA VAL A 543 20.23 18.22 -21.43
C VAL A 543 19.61 17.65 -20.15
N GLU A 544 19.21 18.54 -19.25
CA GLU A 544 18.46 18.18 -18.05
C GLU A 544 16.95 18.28 -18.33
N ILE A 545 16.28 17.12 -18.36
CA ILE A 545 14.85 17.02 -18.61
C ILE A 545 14.13 16.87 -17.27
N SER A 546 13.34 17.88 -16.89
CA SER A 546 12.50 17.85 -15.71
C SER A 546 11.01 17.77 -16.10
N PRO A 547 10.36 16.59 -15.98
CA PRO A 547 8.94 16.46 -16.27
C PRO A 547 8.07 17.39 -15.42
N LEU A 548 8.47 17.66 -14.19
CA LEU A 548 7.77 18.60 -13.30
C LEU A 548 7.86 20.05 -13.83
N ALA A 549 9.04 20.47 -14.32
CA ALA A 549 9.20 21.80 -14.90
C ALA A 549 8.40 21.96 -16.20
N ILE A 550 8.34 20.92 -17.04
CA ILE A 550 7.51 20.90 -18.25
C ILE A 550 6.03 21.04 -17.87
N LEU A 551 5.56 20.28 -16.89
CA LEU A 551 4.17 20.31 -16.43
C LEU A 551 3.80 21.67 -15.82
N LEU A 552 4.68 22.26 -14.99
CA LEU A 552 4.52 23.60 -14.44
C LEU A 552 4.53 24.68 -15.52
N GLY A 553 5.42 24.56 -16.53
CA GLY A 553 5.44 25.44 -17.69
C GLY A 553 4.14 25.39 -18.48
N LEU A 554 3.59 24.20 -18.69
CA LEU A 554 2.33 23.99 -19.39
C LEU A 554 1.13 24.54 -18.60
N VAL A 555 1.10 24.33 -17.29
CA VAL A 555 0.09 24.92 -16.39
C VAL A 555 0.17 26.44 -16.39
N SER A 556 1.38 27.03 -16.25
CA SER A 556 1.58 28.48 -16.26
C SER A 556 1.16 29.10 -17.60
N PHE A 557 1.43 28.44 -18.71
CA PHE A 557 0.99 28.85 -20.04
C PHE A 557 -0.54 28.88 -20.15
N PHE A 558 -1.25 27.83 -19.69
CA PHE A 558 -2.71 27.82 -19.70
C PHE A 558 -3.32 28.85 -18.75
N VAL A 559 -2.72 29.08 -17.59
CA VAL A 559 -3.14 30.13 -16.66
C VAL A 559 -2.97 31.51 -17.30
N ALA A 560 -1.83 31.77 -17.94
CA ALA A 560 -1.59 33.04 -18.65
C ALA A 560 -2.62 33.25 -19.78
N LEU A 561 -2.88 32.23 -20.58
CA LEU A 561 -3.94 32.28 -21.62
C LEU A 561 -5.33 32.58 -21.03
N ALA A 562 -5.67 31.96 -19.89
CA ALA A 562 -6.94 32.20 -19.22
C ALA A 562 -7.06 33.63 -18.72
N VAL A 563 -5.98 34.18 -18.12
CA VAL A 563 -5.91 35.58 -17.65
C VAL A 563 -6.04 36.57 -18.80
N VAL A 564 -5.29 36.36 -19.90
CA VAL A 564 -5.37 37.22 -21.10
C VAL A 564 -6.78 37.21 -21.67
N LYS A 565 -7.41 36.03 -21.74
CA LYS A 565 -8.79 35.90 -22.24
C LYS A 565 -9.80 36.58 -21.31
N ALA A 566 -9.63 36.48 -19.99
CA ALA A 566 -10.48 37.15 -19.03
C ALA A 566 -10.34 38.68 -19.08
N LEU A 567 -9.13 39.18 -19.26
CA LEU A 567 -8.86 40.62 -19.47
C LEU A 567 -9.48 41.13 -20.77
N LYS A 568 -9.36 40.36 -21.88
CA LYS A 568 -9.95 40.75 -23.17
C LYS A 568 -11.49 40.81 -23.11
N VAL A 569 -12.15 39.97 -22.32
CA VAL A 569 -13.61 39.98 -22.12
C VAL A 569 -14.08 41.17 -21.26
N ARG A 570 -13.19 41.76 -20.44
CA ARG A 570 -13.54 42.94 -19.60
C ARG A 570 -13.21 44.27 -20.27
N LEU A 571 -12.36 44.26 -21.31
CA LEU A 571 -11.92 45.44 -22.04
C LEU A 571 -12.75 45.71 -23.33
N VAL A 572 -13.58 44.75 -23.72
CA VAL A 572 -14.59 44.85 -24.79
C VAL A 572 -16.00 44.75 -24.14
#